data_048c94a2f2e3c0d2958bc29c2820b589
#
_entry.id   048c94a2f2e3c0d2958bc29c2820b589
#
_cell.length_a   1.000
_cell.length_b   1.000
_cell.length_c   1.000
_cell.angle_alpha   90.00
_cell.angle_beta   90.00
_cell.angle_gamma   90.00
#
_symmetry.space_group_name_H-M   'P 1'
#
loop_
_entity.id
_entity.type
_entity.pdbx_description
1 polymer ?
#
loop_
_entity_poly.entity_id
_entity_poly.type
_entity_poly.pdbx_seq_one_letter_code
_entity_poly.pdbx_strand_id
1 'polypeptide(L)'
;MKKAHRDTGTEALILQKAREVFLTKGMDGARMQDIADAAGMNKALLHYYFKNKEALFERIFNETAGRFVPAMKEILASDLHFTTK
;
A
#
# COMPACT_ATOMS: atom_id res chain seq x y z
N MET A 1 22.60 -0.17 9.01
CA MET A 1 22.11 0.12 8.87
C MET A 1 21.66 0.91 9.05
N LYS A 2 21.74 1.02 9.08
CA LYS A 2 21.31 1.61 9.21
C LYS A 2 20.51 2.23 9.16
N LYS A 3 20.29 2.40 9.04
CA LYS A 3 19.60 2.97 8.92
C LYS A 3 18.73 3.37 9.14
N ALA A 4 18.77 3.28 9.50
CA ALA A 4 17.76 3.39 9.82
C ALA A 4 16.97 4.08 9.81
N HIS A 5 17.06 4.57 9.87
CA HIS A 5 16.38 5.43 9.80
C HIS A 5 15.08 5.18 9.60
N ARG A 6 14.71 5.52 8.77
CA ARG A 6 13.40 5.22 8.47
C ARG A 6 13.19 3.80 8.76
N ASP A 7 12.20 3.52 9.38
CA ASP A 7 11.94 2.19 9.85
C ASP A 7 11.06 1.46 8.84
N THR A 8 11.70 0.70 7.97
CA THR A 8 10.96 -0.01 6.94
C THR A 8 10.06 -1.09 7.54
N GLY A 9 10.45 -1.63 8.70
CA GLY A 9 9.60 -2.58 9.38
C GLY A 9 8.30 -1.98 9.83
N THR A 10 8.37 -0.75 10.33
CA THR A 10 7.17 -0.06 10.76
C THR A 10 6.28 0.29 9.56
N GLU A 11 6.86 0.75 8.48
CA GLU A 11 6.08 1.02 7.29
C GLU A 11 5.38 -0.23 6.78
N ALA A 12 6.11 -1.34 6.75
CA ALA A 12 5.53 -2.60 6.28
C ALA A 12 4.38 -3.03 7.17
N LEU A 13 4.54 -2.86 8.47
CA LEU A 13 3.47 -3.21 9.40
C LEU A 13 2.24 -2.34 9.16
N ILE A 14 2.46 -1.04 8.99
CA ILE A 14 1.34 -0.13 8.73
C ILE A 14 0.62 -0.53 7.46
N LEU A 15 1.37 -0.81 6.41
CA LEU A 15 0.75 -1.17 5.13
C LEU A 15 -0.02 -2.48 5.23
N GLN A 16 0.54 -3.44 5.96
CA GLN A 16 -0.15 -4.71 6.15
C GLN A 16 -1.46 -4.51 6.90
N LYS A 17 -1.42 -3.76 7.98
CA LYS A 17 -2.63 -3.53 8.77
C LYS A 17 -3.64 -2.67 8.04
N ALA A 18 -3.15 -1.70 7.27
CA ALA A 18 -4.03 -0.87 6.47
C ALA A 18 -4.78 -1.72 5.45
N ARG A 19 -4.08 -2.66 4.81
CA ARG A 19 -4.74 -3.55 3.87
C ARG A 19 -5.85 -4.33 4.55
N GLU A 20 -5.57 -4.85 5.74
CA GLU A 20 -6.57 -5.62 6.47
C GLU A 20 -7.79 -4.76 6.80
N VAL A 21 -7.54 -3.53 7.24
CA VAL A 21 -8.64 -2.63 7.60
C VAL A 21 -9.45 -2.26 6.36
N PHE A 22 -8.78 -1.96 5.27
CA PHE A 22 -9.48 -1.63 4.03
C PHE A 22 -10.31 -2.80 3.53
N LEU A 23 -9.79 -4.02 3.64
CA LEU A 23 -10.53 -5.19 3.21
C LEU A 23 -11.76 -5.44 4.08
N THR A 24 -11.64 -5.15 5.36
CA THR A 24 -12.72 -5.39 6.30
C THR A 24 -13.78 -4.29 6.26
N LYS A 25 -13.34 -3.05 6.23
CA LYS A 25 -14.24 -1.91 6.37
C LYS A 25 -14.48 -1.15 5.08
N GLY A 26 -13.70 -1.42 4.07
CA GLY A 26 -13.76 -0.66 2.83
C GLY A 26 -13.05 0.66 2.98
N MET A 27 -12.84 1.32 1.85
CA MET A 27 -12.12 2.59 1.85
C MET A 27 -12.88 3.65 2.64
N ASP A 28 -14.19 3.72 2.44
CA ASP A 28 -14.99 4.72 3.11
C ASP A 28 -15.11 4.47 4.60
N GLY A 29 -15.18 3.22 4.99
CA GLY A 29 -15.37 2.88 6.40
C GLY A 29 -14.11 2.86 7.21
N ALA A 30 -12.97 2.79 6.54
CA ALA A 30 -11.69 2.73 7.24
C ALA A 30 -11.26 4.12 7.69
N ARG A 31 -10.71 4.17 8.90
CA ARG A 31 -10.22 5.43 9.44
C ARG A 31 -8.77 5.27 9.84
N MET A 32 -8.06 6.40 9.86
CA MET A 32 -6.67 6.36 10.30
C MET A 32 -6.56 5.79 11.71
N GLN A 33 -7.53 6.10 12.57
CA GLN A 33 -7.51 5.55 13.91
C GLN A 33 -7.62 4.03 13.90
N ASP A 34 -8.45 3.50 13.02
CA ASP A 34 -8.60 2.05 12.91
C ASP A 34 -7.28 1.40 12.52
N ILE A 35 -6.58 2.04 11.61
CA ILE A 35 -5.30 1.51 11.13
C ILE A 35 -4.26 1.61 12.24
N ALA A 36 -4.22 2.74 12.94
CA ALA A 36 -3.29 2.90 14.04
C ALA A 36 -3.53 1.85 15.11
N ASP A 37 -4.80 1.63 15.44
CA ASP A 37 -5.15 0.63 16.45
C ASP A 37 -4.70 -0.75 16.01
N ALA A 38 -4.96 -1.09 14.75
CA ALA A 38 -4.59 -2.39 14.23
C ALA A 38 -3.07 -2.58 14.23
N ALA A 39 -2.34 -1.52 14.00
CA ALA A 39 -0.89 -1.57 13.95
C ALA A 39 -0.26 -1.42 15.33
N GLY A 40 -1.08 -1.18 16.35
CA GLY A 40 -0.59 -1.07 17.70
C GLY A 40 0.20 0.20 17.98
N MET A 41 -0.20 1.29 17.33
CA MET A 41 0.51 2.56 17.51
C MET A 41 -0.51 3.68 17.63
N ASN A 42 -0.05 4.86 18.06
CA ASN A 42 -0.97 5.97 18.14
C ASN A 42 -1.09 6.64 16.78
N LYS A 43 -2.12 7.45 16.66
CA LYS A 43 -2.44 8.09 15.41
C LYS A 43 -1.37 9.08 14.96
N ALA A 44 -0.74 9.72 15.92
CA ALA A 44 0.31 10.69 15.61
C ALA A 44 1.49 10.01 14.91
N LEU A 45 1.86 8.84 15.40
CA LEU A 45 2.95 8.10 14.77
C LEU A 45 2.56 7.65 13.38
N LEU A 46 1.32 7.19 13.22
CA LEU A 46 0.84 6.80 11.91
C LEU A 46 0.92 7.96 10.93
N HIS A 47 0.49 9.15 11.39
CA HIS A 47 0.53 10.34 10.52
C HIS A 47 1.94 10.77 10.19
N TYR A 48 2.90 10.39 11.02
CA TYR A 48 4.29 10.66 10.71
C TYR A 48 4.71 9.91 9.44
N TYR A 49 4.19 8.72 9.25
CA TYR A 49 4.55 7.91 8.09
C TYR A 49 3.63 8.17 6.90
N PHE A 50 2.36 8.35 7.14
CA PHE A 50 1.38 8.51 6.07
C PHE A 50 0.40 9.62 6.43
N LYS A 51 0.24 10.54 5.52
CA LYS A 51 -0.53 11.73 5.75
C LYS A 51 -2.01 11.45 6.04
N ASN A 52 -2.60 10.57 5.25
CA ASN A 52 -4.01 10.23 5.38
C ASN A 52 -4.25 8.85 4.80
N LYS A 53 -5.50 8.39 4.88
CA LYS A 53 -5.79 7.04 4.42
C LYS A 53 -5.68 6.93 2.90
N GLU A 54 -5.92 8.02 2.20
CA GLU A 54 -5.77 8.02 0.76
C GLU A 54 -4.32 7.77 0.35
N ALA A 55 -3.39 8.38 1.08
CA ALA A 55 -1.98 8.15 0.83
C ALA A 55 -1.59 6.69 1.09
N LEU A 56 -2.17 6.12 2.14
CA LEU A 56 -1.96 4.71 2.46
C LEU A 56 -2.50 3.82 1.35
N PHE A 57 -3.70 4.09 0.93
CA PHE A 57 -4.32 3.30 -0.11
C PHE A 57 -3.51 3.38 -1.40
N GLU A 58 -3.08 4.57 -1.74
CA GLU A 58 -2.29 4.77 -2.95
C GLU A 58 -0.99 3.98 -2.90
N ARG A 59 -0.34 4.00 -1.74
CA ARG A 59 0.89 3.25 -1.58
C ARG A 59 0.67 1.76 -1.72
N ILE A 60 -0.41 1.26 -1.11
CA ILE A 60 -0.75 -0.15 -1.21
C ILE A 60 -1.08 -0.51 -2.65
N PHE A 61 -1.85 0.33 -3.31
CA PHE A 61 -2.24 0.09 -4.68
C PHE A 61 -1.01 0.04 -5.59
N ASN A 62 -0.11 0.99 -5.40
CA ASN A 62 1.10 1.06 -6.21
C ASN A 62 1.98 -0.17 -6.01
N GLU A 63 2.08 -0.64 -4.78
CA GLU A 63 2.88 -1.82 -4.52
C GLU A 63 2.27 -3.05 -5.16
N THR A 64 0.96 -3.18 -5.02
CA THR A 64 0.26 -4.30 -5.63
C THR A 64 0.34 -4.23 -7.15
N ALA A 65 0.08 -3.05 -7.69
CA ALA A 65 0.16 -2.86 -9.13
C ALA A 65 1.56 -3.07 -9.64
N GLY A 66 2.54 -2.72 -8.82
CA GLY A 66 3.92 -2.91 -9.20
C GLY A 66 4.30 -4.36 -9.42
N ARG A 67 3.64 -5.25 -8.72
CA ARG A 67 3.86 -6.68 -8.92
C ARG A 67 3.13 -7.18 -10.14
N PHE A 68 1.98 -6.63 -10.38
CA PHE A 68 1.12 -7.02 -11.48
C PHE A 68 1.55 -6.44 -12.80
N VAL A 69 1.97 -5.18 -12.79
CA VAL A 69 2.23 -4.44 -14.00
C VAL A 69 3.28 -5.10 -14.88
N PRO A 70 4.39 -5.61 -14.33
CA PRO A 70 5.36 -6.28 -15.20
C PRO A 70 4.77 -7.46 -15.95
N ALA A 71 3.98 -8.27 -15.26
CA ALA A 71 3.37 -9.42 -15.91
C ALA A 71 2.36 -8.98 -16.94
N MET A 72 1.56 -7.98 -16.60
CA MET A 72 0.58 -7.47 -17.54
C MET A 72 1.23 -6.81 -18.73
N LYS A 73 2.33 -6.14 -18.50
CA LYS A 73 3.05 -5.52 -19.59
C LYS A 73 3.55 -6.56 -20.57
N GLU A 74 4.03 -7.67 -20.06
CA GLU A 74 4.48 -8.73 -20.92
C GLU A 74 3.34 -9.27 -21.77
N ILE A 75 2.20 -9.47 -21.13
CA ILE A 75 1.04 -9.98 -21.84
C ILE A 75 0.57 -8.99 -22.88
N LEU A 76 0.48 -7.74 -22.50
CA LEU A 76 0.03 -6.70 -23.40
C LEU A 76 1.02 -6.46 -24.52
N ALA A 77 2.28 -6.53 -24.20
CA ALA A 77 3.31 -6.36 -25.21
C ALA A 77 3.22 -7.47 -26.24
N SER A 78 2.97 -8.68 -25.78
CA SER A 78 2.76 -9.81 -26.68
C SER A 78 1.57 -9.56 -27.59
N ASP A 79 0.48 -9.13 -26.99
CA ASP A 79 -0.72 -8.84 -27.76
C ASP A 79 -0.50 -7.72 -28.75
N LEU A 80 0.13 -6.66 -28.29
CA LEU A 80 0.41 -5.53 -29.14
C LEU A 80 1.32 -5.92 -30.29
N HIS A 81 2.34 -6.66 -29.96
CA HIS A 81 3.26 -7.15 -30.96
C HIS A 81 2.52 -7.95 -32.01
N PHE A 82 1.63 -8.75 -31.52
CA PHE A 82 0.80 -9.59 -32.35
C PHE A 82 -0.10 -8.76 -33.24
N THR A 83 -0.75 -7.80 -32.63
CA THR A 83 -1.69 -6.95 -33.32
C THR A 83 -1.02 -6.09 -34.36
N THR A 84 0.17 -5.69 -34.08
CA THR A 84 0.89 -4.79 -34.97
C THR A 84 1.22 -5.47 -36.28
N LYS A 85 1.20 -6.75 -36.26
CA LYS A 85 1.43 -7.48 -37.49
C LYS A 85 0.23 -7.43 -38.36
#